data_239fed9f2be5604f6db037191a13fb8e
#
_entry.id   239fed9f2be5604f6db037191a13fb8e
#
_cell.length_a   1.000
_cell.length_b   1.000
_cell.length_c   1.000
_cell.angle_alpha   90.00
_cell.angle_beta   90.00
_cell.angle_gamma   90.00
#
_symmetry.space_group_name_H-M   'P 1'
#
loop_
_entity.id
_entity.type
_entity.pdbx_description
1 polymer ?
#
loop_
_entity_poly.entity_id
_entity_poly.type
_entity_poly.pdbx_seq_one_letter_code
_entity_poly.pdbx_strand_id
1 'polypeptide(L)'
;GGTNALMEYSYLVKKVVFQIDILPIIKLISALFVHLFFITFTIILYACYGYYPDLYTLQMLYYTFAMMVLLLGLIYATSAMVVFFKDLGQIINIILQIGVWMTPIMWNIDGMELNPILITILKLNPMYYIVAGYRDSLINKAGFWEQPGMTIYYWILTIVLFIIGTKIFKKLKPHFADVL
;
A
#
# COMPACT_ATOMS: atom_id res chain seq x y z
N GLY A 1 -4.38 -9.57 4.96
CA GLY A 1 -3.24 -10.50 4.79
C GLY A 1 -2.02 -10.09 5.61
N GLY A 2 -1.31 -9.03 5.27
CA GLY A 2 -0.07 -8.62 5.96
C GLY A 2 -0.23 -8.32 7.45
N THR A 3 -1.34 -7.70 7.84
CA THR A 3 -1.67 -7.38 9.24
C THR A 3 -1.67 -8.62 10.14
N ASN A 4 -2.14 -9.77 9.64
CA ASN A 4 -2.24 -11.01 10.39
C ASN A 4 -1.01 -11.92 10.21
N ALA A 5 0.06 -11.45 9.57
CA ALA A 5 1.22 -12.24 9.23
C ALA A 5 1.84 -12.97 10.44
N LEU A 6 1.99 -12.29 11.58
CA LEU A 6 2.55 -12.89 12.79
C LEU A 6 1.60 -13.91 13.45
N MET A 7 0.30 -13.66 13.39
CA MET A 7 -0.72 -14.55 13.93
C MET A 7 -0.81 -15.86 13.14
N GLU A 8 -0.81 -15.77 11.81
CA GLU A 8 -0.88 -16.93 10.91
C GLU A 8 0.35 -17.84 11.04
N TYR A 9 1.51 -17.28 11.34
CA TYR A 9 2.77 -18.01 11.50
C TYR A 9 3.26 -18.05 12.95
N SER A 10 2.34 -18.02 13.92
CA SER A 10 2.66 -18.03 15.37
C SER A 10 3.59 -19.16 15.78
N TYR A 11 3.47 -20.35 15.16
CA TYR A 11 4.36 -21.48 15.41
C TYR A 11 5.83 -21.22 15.03
N LEU A 12 6.10 -20.32 14.06
CA LEU A 12 7.44 -19.89 13.70
C LEU A 12 7.97 -18.81 14.65
N VAL A 13 7.10 -17.95 15.14
CA VAL A 13 7.45 -16.89 16.10
C VAL A 13 7.97 -17.45 17.41
N LYS A 14 7.48 -18.63 17.82
CA LYS A 14 7.94 -19.35 19.03
C LYS A 14 9.28 -20.06 18.88
N LYS A 15 9.81 -20.19 17.65
CA LYS A 15 11.11 -20.82 17.43
C LYS A 15 12.23 -19.80 17.58
N VAL A 16 13.15 -20.05 18.52
CA VAL A 16 14.27 -19.14 18.88
C VAL A 16 15.18 -18.76 17.70
N VAL A 17 15.27 -19.63 16.68
CA VAL A 17 16.18 -19.44 15.52
C VAL A 17 15.53 -18.68 14.36
N PHE A 18 14.23 -18.38 14.41
CA PHE A 18 13.53 -17.79 13.28
C PHE A 18 13.53 -16.27 13.31
N GLN A 19 13.91 -15.65 12.17
CA GLN A 19 13.89 -14.19 12.02
C GLN A 19 12.46 -13.70 11.76
N ILE A 20 11.76 -13.32 12.80
CA ILE A 20 10.36 -12.88 12.78
C ILE A 20 10.13 -11.69 11.84
N ASP A 21 11.14 -10.84 11.66
CA ASP A 21 11.09 -9.64 10.81
C ASP A 21 10.77 -9.96 9.33
N ILE A 22 11.01 -11.21 8.90
CA ILE A 22 10.81 -11.64 7.51
C ILE A 22 9.32 -11.90 7.22
N LEU A 23 8.50 -12.25 8.22
CA LEU A 23 7.10 -12.64 8.00
C LEU A 23 6.25 -11.55 7.31
N PRO A 24 6.31 -10.27 7.72
CA PRO A 24 5.64 -9.18 7.02
C PRO A 24 6.10 -9.04 5.57
N ILE A 25 7.41 -9.22 5.31
CA ILE A 25 7.99 -9.12 3.98
C ILE A 25 7.49 -10.25 3.07
N ILE A 26 7.43 -11.49 3.55
CA ILE A 26 6.91 -12.64 2.79
C ILE A 26 5.47 -12.38 2.33
N LYS A 27 4.62 -11.89 3.23
CA LYS A 27 3.22 -11.55 2.89
C LYS A 27 3.13 -10.44 1.84
N LEU A 28 4.00 -9.44 1.95
CA LEU A 28 4.04 -8.34 0.99
C LEU A 28 4.51 -8.82 -0.39
N ILE A 29 5.55 -9.66 -0.45
CA ILE A 29 6.05 -10.23 -1.71
C ILE A 29 4.97 -11.13 -2.34
N SER A 30 4.28 -11.94 -1.56
CA SER A 30 3.17 -12.76 -2.06
C SER A 30 2.06 -11.91 -2.70
N ALA A 31 1.72 -10.79 -2.07
CA ALA A 31 0.75 -9.84 -2.62
C ALA A 31 1.28 -9.16 -3.90
N LEU A 32 2.59 -8.90 -4.00
CA LEU A 32 3.21 -8.32 -5.18
C LEU A 32 3.05 -9.22 -6.42
N PHE A 33 3.19 -10.54 -6.29
CA PHE A 33 2.97 -11.45 -7.41
C PHE A 33 1.55 -11.33 -7.98
N VAL A 34 0.55 -11.29 -7.11
CA VAL A 34 -0.84 -11.09 -7.53
C VAL A 34 -1.03 -9.73 -8.19
N HIS A 35 -0.42 -8.68 -7.62
CA HIS A 35 -0.48 -7.33 -8.17
C HIS A 35 0.15 -7.24 -9.55
N LEU A 36 1.32 -7.82 -9.75
CA LEU A 36 2.00 -7.86 -11.06
C LEU A 36 1.19 -8.63 -12.11
N PHE A 37 0.52 -9.71 -11.71
CA PHE A 37 -0.39 -10.42 -12.60
C PHE A 37 -1.51 -9.49 -13.10
N PHE A 38 -2.18 -8.76 -12.20
CA PHE A 38 -3.24 -7.84 -12.59
C PHE A 38 -2.75 -6.64 -13.40
N ILE A 39 -1.57 -6.10 -13.10
CA ILE A 39 -0.95 -5.05 -13.92
C ILE A 39 -0.72 -5.57 -15.34
N THR A 40 -0.10 -6.73 -15.48
CA THR A 40 0.19 -7.33 -16.78
C THR A 40 -1.11 -7.57 -17.56
N PHE A 41 -2.11 -8.12 -16.90
CA PHE A 41 -3.44 -8.32 -17.49
C PHE A 41 -4.07 -7.01 -17.96
N THR A 42 -3.98 -5.95 -17.17
CA THR A 42 -4.48 -4.62 -17.52
C THR A 42 -3.76 -4.07 -18.75
N ILE A 43 -2.43 -4.17 -18.82
CA ILE A 43 -1.65 -3.71 -19.97
C ILE A 43 -2.05 -4.47 -21.25
N ILE A 44 -2.25 -5.79 -21.15
CA ILE A 44 -2.69 -6.62 -22.29
C ILE A 44 -4.08 -6.18 -22.76
N LEU A 45 -5.03 -5.96 -21.82
CA LEU A 45 -6.35 -5.47 -22.18
C LEU A 45 -6.28 -4.13 -22.90
N TYR A 46 -5.51 -3.17 -22.40
CA TYR A 46 -5.34 -1.87 -23.05
C TYR A 46 -4.76 -2.02 -24.46
N ALA A 47 -3.75 -2.88 -24.64
CA ALA A 47 -3.18 -3.16 -25.94
C ALA A 47 -4.21 -3.76 -26.94
N CYS A 48 -5.12 -4.64 -26.47
CA CYS A 48 -6.21 -5.18 -27.27
C CYS A 48 -7.21 -4.09 -27.75
N TYR A 49 -7.37 -3.02 -26.98
CA TYR A 49 -8.19 -1.87 -27.35
C TYR A 49 -7.43 -0.80 -28.17
N GLY A 50 -6.18 -1.09 -28.59
CA GLY A 50 -5.37 -0.19 -29.42
C GLY A 50 -4.51 0.80 -28.62
N TYR A 51 -4.49 0.73 -27.29
CA TYR A 51 -3.63 1.54 -26.44
C TYR A 51 -2.33 0.79 -26.14
N TYR A 52 -1.32 0.98 -26.97
CA TYR A 52 -0.05 0.28 -26.80
C TYR A 52 0.78 0.88 -25.63
N PRO A 53 1.54 0.00 -24.92
CA PRO A 53 2.47 0.45 -23.88
C PRO A 53 3.50 1.44 -24.45
N ASP A 54 3.80 2.46 -23.69
CA ASP A 54 4.79 3.51 -24.01
C ASP A 54 5.71 3.78 -22.80
N LEU A 55 6.55 4.83 -22.93
CA LEU A 55 7.47 5.21 -21.85
C LEU A 55 6.76 5.58 -20.55
N TYR A 56 5.55 6.12 -20.63
CA TYR A 56 4.74 6.44 -19.44
C TYR A 56 4.25 5.16 -18.74
N THR A 57 4.05 4.07 -19.45
CA THR A 57 3.68 2.77 -18.86
C THR A 57 4.77 2.26 -17.91
N LEU A 58 6.05 2.58 -18.14
CA LEU A 58 7.13 2.18 -17.24
C LEU A 58 7.02 2.83 -15.84
N GLN A 59 6.33 3.96 -15.72
CA GLN A 59 6.08 4.60 -14.42
C GLN A 59 5.26 3.70 -13.47
N MET A 60 4.51 2.73 -13.99
CA MET A 60 3.80 1.76 -13.16
C MET A 60 4.74 0.99 -12.25
N LEU A 61 5.98 0.72 -12.68
CA LEU A 61 7.01 0.09 -11.82
C LEU A 61 7.40 1.01 -10.67
N TYR A 62 7.55 2.31 -10.92
CA TYR A 62 7.83 3.30 -9.89
C TYR A 62 6.67 3.36 -8.86
N TYR A 63 5.43 3.46 -9.32
CA TYR A 63 4.26 3.50 -8.43
C TYR A 63 4.06 2.18 -7.66
N THR A 64 4.36 1.04 -8.28
CA THR A 64 4.38 -0.26 -7.59
C THR A 64 5.42 -0.27 -6.48
N PHE A 65 6.64 0.19 -6.75
CA PHE A 65 7.69 0.30 -5.73
C PHE A 65 7.29 1.25 -4.59
N ALA A 66 6.77 2.43 -4.93
CA ALA A 66 6.28 3.41 -3.96
C ALA A 66 5.21 2.80 -3.05
N MET A 67 4.22 2.11 -3.62
CA MET A 67 3.18 1.39 -2.89
C MET A 67 3.77 0.32 -1.96
N MET A 68 4.76 -0.44 -2.41
CA MET A 68 5.39 -1.49 -1.60
C MET A 68 6.07 -0.92 -0.36
N VAL A 69 6.77 0.22 -0.48
CA VAL A 69 7.42 0.88 0.67
C VAL A 69 6.38 1.37 1.68
N LEU A 70 5.29 1.98 1.21
CA LEU A 70 4.18 2.42 2.06
C LEU A 70 3.56 1.23 2.82
N LEU A 71 3.20 0.17 2.08
CA LEU A 71 2.59 -1.02 2.66
C LEU A 71 3.50 -1.72 3.65
N LEU A 72 4.80 -1.79 3.39
CA LEU A 72 5.76 -2.40 4.31
C LEU A 72 5.79 -1.68 5.66
N GLY A 73 5.81 -0.34 5.66
CA GLY A 73 5.73 0.45 6.89
C GLY A 73 4.44 0.21 7.68
N LEU A 74 3.30 0.21 6.98
CA LEU A 74 2.00 -0.07 7.59
C LEU A 74 1.88 -1.50 8.12
N ILE A 75 2.37 -2.51 7.38
CA ILE A 75 2.32 -3.90 7.78
C ILE A 75 3.18 -4.14 9.02
N TYR A 76 4.37 -3.55 9.12
CA TYR A 76 5.20 -3.65 10.33
C TYR A 76 4.48 -3.12 11.56
N ALA A 77 3.84 -1.94 11.45
CA ALA A 77 3.08 -1.39 12.57
C ALA A 77 1.88 -2.27 12.94
N THR A 78 1.04 -2.58 11.96
CA THR A 78 -0.24 -3.26 12.19
C THR A 78 -0.07 -4.71 12.62
N SER A 79 0.87 -5.46 12.02
CA SER A 79 1.13 -6.85 12.39
C SER A 79 1.65 -6.98 13.83
N ALA A 80 2.52 -6.05 14.26
CA ALA A 80 3.01 -6.03 15.63
C ALA A 80 1.91 -5.72 16.65
N MET A 81 1.03 -4.75 16.33
CA MET A 81 -0.06 -4.37 17.24
C MET A 81 -1.15 -5.44 17.34
N VAL A 82 -1.48 -6.14 16.25
CA VAL A 82 -2.52 -7.19 16.24
C VAL A 82 -2.16 -8.37 17.12
N VAL A 83 -0.88 -8.65 17.34
CA VAL A 83 -0.45 -9.69 18.31
C VAL A 83 -1.01 -9.43 19.70
N PHE A 84 -1.06 -8.17 20.14
CA PHE A 84 -1.56 -7.77 21.46
C PHE A 84 -3.06 -7.46 21.46
N PHE A 85 -3.57 -6.92 20.35
CA PHE A 85 -4.96 -6.49 20.18
C PHE A 85 -5.58 -7.15 18.96
N LYS A 86 -6.10 -8.38 19.13
CA LYS A 86 -6.65 -9.19 18.02
C LYS A 86 -7.77 -8.50 17.24
N ASP A 87 -8.59 -7.71 17.93
CA ASP A 87 -9.71 -6.97 17.32
C ASP A 87 -9.24 -5.85 16.38
N LEU A 88 -7.99 -5.39 16.53
CA LEU A 88 -7.39 -4.40 15.64
C LEU A 88 -7.38 -4.88 14.18
N GLY A 89 -7.23 -6.19 13.96
CA GLY A 89 -7.31 -6.77 12.61
C GLY A 89 -8.64 -6.52 11.93
N GLN A 90 -9.75 -6.61 12.66
CA GLN A 90 -11.08 -6.31 12.14
C GLN A 90 -11.27 -4.81 11.88
N ILE A 91 -10.81 -3.98 12.80
CA ILE A 91 -10.85 -2.52 12.65
C ILE A 91 -10.09 -2.08 11.39
N ILE A 92 -8.88 -2.62 11.16
CA ILE A 92 -8.09 -2.34 9.97
C ILE A 92 -8.83 -2.76 8.70
N ASN A 93 -9.48 -3.94 8.70
CA ASN A 93 -10.27 -4.38 7.56
C ASN A 93 -11.42 -3.43 7.24
N ILE A 94 -12.13 -2.93 8.25
CA ILE A 94 -13.19 -1.93 8.07
C ILE A 94 -12.61 -0.63 7.49
N ILE A 95 -11.51 -0.13 8.05
CA ILE A 95 -10.84 1.07 7.55
C ILE A 95 -10.41 0.90 6.09
N LEU A 96 -9.88 -0.27 5.72
CA LEU A 96 -9.49 -0.54 4.34
C LEU A 96 -10.70 -0.59 3.39
N GLN A 97 -11.83 -1.17 3.82
CA GLN A 97 -13.07 -1.17 3.02
C GLN A 97 -13.57 0.26 2.78
N ILE A 98 -13.62 1.08 3.81
CA ILE A 98 -13.97 2.50 3.68
C ILE A 98 -12.96 3.21 2.76
N GLY A 99 -11.67 2.94 2.95
CA GLY A 99 -10.58 3.52 2.16
C GLY A 99 -10.70 3.23 0.67
N VAL A 100 -11.14 2.03 0.27
CA VAL A 100 -11.36 1.67 -1.14
C VAL A 100 -12.45 2.56 -1.76
N TRP A 101 -13.54 2.83 -1.04
CA TRP A 101 -14.60 3.72 -1.53
C TRP A 101 -14.20 5.20 -1.52
N MET A 102 -13.42 5.62 -0.54
CA MET A 102 -12.90 6.99 -0.46
C MET A 102 -11.79 7.27 -1.49
N THR A 103 -11.07 6.25 -1.93
CA THR A 103 -10.06 6.43 -3.00
C THR A 103 -10.78 6.41 -4.35
N PRO A 104 -10.58 7.40 -5.24
CA PRO A 104 -11.25 7.48 -6.54
C PRO A 104 -10.65 6.46 -7.53
N ILE A 105 -10.87 5.16 -7.26
CA ILE A 105 -10.43 4.05 -8.11
C ILE A 105 -11.38 3.89 -9.29
N MET A 106 -12.70 3.81 -9.02
CA MET A 106 -13.74 3.59 -10.02
C MET A 106 -14.39 4.87 -10.53
N TRP A 107 -14.12 6.02 -9.90
CA TRP A 107 -14.66 7.32 -10.25
C TRP A 107 -13.53 8.34 -10.39
N ASN A 108 -13.80 9.46 -11.04
CA ASN A 108 -12.81 10.52 -11.24
C ASN A 108 -13.28 11.79 -10.51
N ILE A 109 -12.33 12.46 -9.85
CA ILE A 109 -12.59 13.76 -9.20
C ILE A 109 -12.80 14.85 -10.25
N ASP A 110 -12.12 14.72 -11.41
CA ASP A 110 -12.20 15.69 -12.49
C ASP A 110 -13.59 15.61 -13.15
N GLY A 111 -14.34 16.66 -13.04
CA GLY A 111 -15.72 16.75 -13.57
C GLY A 111 -16.84 16.61 -12.52
N MET A 112 -16.49 16.38 -11.26
CA MET A 112 -17.46 16.47 -10.16
C MET A 112 -17.38 17.85 -9.48
N GLU A 113 -18.52 18.51 -9.30
CA GLU A 113 -18.63 19.74 -8.50
C GLU A 113 -18.55 19.41 -7.00
N LEU A 114 -17.38 18.94 -6.55
CA LEU A 114 -17.14 18.61 -5.14
C LEU A 114 -16.63 19.84 -4.39
N ASN A 115 -16.96 19.87 -3.10
CA ASN A 115 -16.42 20.89 -2.20
C ASN A 115 -14.88 20.81 -2.19
N PRO A 116 -14.16 21.96 -2.35
CA PRO A 116 -12.69 22.00 -2.35
C PRO A 116 -12.04 21.33 -1.13
N ILE A 117 -12.70 21.41 0.03
CA ILE A 117 -12.24 20.75 1.26
C ILE A 117 -12.25 19.22 1.10
N LEU A 118 -13.32 18.67 0.50
CA LEU A 118 -13.44 17.24 0.27
C LEU A 118 -12.37 16.74 -0.70
N ILE A 119 -12.12 17.49 -1.78
CA ILE A 119 -11.05 17.18 -2.74
C ILE A 119 -9.68 17.15 -2.04
N THR A 120 -9.43 18.10 -1.14
CA THR A 120 -8.17 18.13 -0.38
C THR A 120 -8.03 16.91 0.52
N ILE A 121 -9.09 16.53 1.24
CA ILE A 121 -9.10 15.33 2.09
C ILE A 121 -8.83 14.06 1.28
N LEU A 122 -9.45 13.93 0.11
CA LEU A 122 -9.24 12.78 -0.78
C LEU A 122 -7.79 12.71 -1.28
N LYS A 123 -7.20 13.86 -1.63
CA LYS A 123 -5.81 13.96 -2.08
C LYS A 123 -4.78 13.73 -0.97
N LEU A 124 -5.15 13.92 0.29
CA LEU A 124 -4.29 13.59 1.45
C LEU A 124 -4.16 12.07 1.67
N ASN A 125 -5.06 11.26 1.12
CA ASN A 125 -4.92 9.81 1.14
C ASN A 125 -3.71 9.37 0.29
N PRO A 126 -2.69 8.70 0.86
CA PRO A 126 -1.52 8.28 0.08
C PRO A 126 -1.86 7.31 -1.07
N MET A 127 -2.93 6.53 -0.94
CA MET A 127 -3.38 5.67 -2.02
C MET A 127 -3.93 6.44 -3.22
N TYR A 128 -4.40 7.69 -3.02
CA TYR A 128 -4.79 8.56 -4.13
C TYR A 128 -3.62 8.80 -5.10
N TYR A 129 -2.43 9.10 -4.56
CA TYR A 129 -1.23 9.31 -5.38
C TYR A 129 -0.90 8.09 -6.25
N ILE A 130 -0.99 6.88 -5.68
CA ILE A 130 -0.73 5.64 -6.41
C ILE A 130 -1.76 5.42 -7.52
N VAL A 131 -3.06 5.56 -7.20
CA VAL A 131 -4.15 5.35 -8.16
C VAL A 131 -4.12 6.39 -9.28
N ALA A 132 -3.91 7.67 -8.94
CA ALA A 132 -3.73 8.74 -9.93
C ALA A 132 -2.52 8.45 -10.83
N GLY A 133 -1.41 8.02 -10.25
CA GLY A 133 -0.20 7.68 -11.00
C GLY A 133 -0.40 6.49 -11.98
N TYR A 134 -1.14 5.47 -11.62
CA TYR A 134 -1.50 4.41 -12.56
C TYR A 134 -2.39 4.93 -13.69
N ARG A 135 -3.35 5.81 -13.37
CA ARG A 135 -4.22 6.44 -14.37
C ARG A 135 -3.41 7.34 -15.30
N ASP A 136 -2.50 8.12 -14.76
CA ASP A 136 -1.60 9.00 -15.54
C ASP A 136 -0.66 8.18 -16.42
N SER A 137 -0.19 7.02 -15.96
CA SER A 137 0.67 6.13 -16.74
C SER A 137 -0.04 5.48 -17.93
N LEU A 138 -1.33 5.14 -17.80
CA LEU A 138 -2.06 4.40 -18.83
C LEU A 138 -2.94 5.30 -19.71
N ILE A 139 -3.59 6.31 -19.11
CA ILE A 139 -4.64 7.08 -19.78
C ILE A 139 -4.15 8.49 -20.12
N ASN A 140 -3.74 9.26 -19.12
CA ASN A 140 -3.45 10.70 -19.28
C ASN A 140 -2.06 10.95 -19.90
N LYS A 141 -1.16 9.96 -19.85
CA LYS A 141 0.22 10.07 -20.35
C LYS A 141 0.99 11.23 -19.71
N ALA A 142 0.82 11.40 -18.38
CA ALA A 142 1.48 12.42 -17.59
C ALA A 142 2.60 11.83 -16.71
N GLY A 143 3.71 12.57 -16.56
CA GLY A 143 4.87 12.14 -15.77
C GLY A 143 4.71 12.43 -14.27
N PHE A 144 5.25 11.57 -13.39
CA PHE A 144 5.27 11.83 -11.94
C PHE A 144 6.00 13.13 -11.56
N TRP A 145 6.88 13.62 -12.43
CA TRP A 145 7.60 14.88 -12.28
C TRP A 145 6.74 16.12 -12.56
N GLU A 146 5.58 15.97 -13.19
CA GLU A 146 4.67 17.08 -13.47
C GLU A 146 3.91 17.54 -12.22
N GLN A 147 3.84 16.68 -11.19
CA GLN A 147 3.19 16.96 -9.92
C GLN A 147 4.16 16.82 -8.73
N PRO A 148 5.24 17.63 -8.65
CA PRO A 148 6.30 17.47 -7.65
C PRO A 148 5.78 17.60 -6.20
N GLY A 149 4.78 18.46 -5.97
CA GLY A 149 4.20 18.65 -4.65
C GLY A 149 3.56 17.38 -4.08
N MET A 150 2.79 16.65 -4.91
CA MET A 150 2.16 15.38 -4.51
C MET A 150 3.20 14.27 -4.31
N THR A 151 4.22 14.23 -5.16
CA THR A 151 5.33 13.28 -5.05
C THR A 151 6.12 13.47 -3.75
N ILE A 152 6.48 14.71 -3.42
CA ILE A 152 7.21 15.03 -2.18
C ILE A 152 6.34 14.70 -0.96
N TYR A 153 5.08 15.11 -0.95
CA TYR A 153 4.14 14.78 0.13
C TYR A 153 4.05 13.27 0.35
N TYR A 154 3.86 12.50 -0.72
CA TYR A 154 3.76 11.05 -0.66
C TYR A 154 5.00 10.41 -0.02
N TRP A 155 6.20 10.79 -0.47
CA TRP A 155 7.43 10.21 0.04
C TRP A 155 7.73 10.61 1.49
N ILE A 156 7.46 11.85 1.88
CA ILE A 156 7.60 12.28 3.29
C ILE A 156 6.68 11.44 4.17
N LEU A 157 5.40 11.33 3.81
CA LEU A 157 4.42 10.54 4.56
C LEU A 157 4.83 9.06 4.64
N THR A 158 5.24 8.48 3.52
CA THR A 158 5.68 7.08 3.43
C THR A 158 6.89 6.80 4.31
N ILE A 159 7.91 7.66 4.28
CA ILE A 159 9.11 7.52 5.11
C ILE A 159 8.76 7.64 6.60
N VAL A 160 7.92 8.60 6.97
CA VAL A 160 7.46 8.76 8.36
C VAL A 160 6.73 7.51 8.83
N LEU A 161 5.79 7.00 8.05
CA LEU A 161 5.03 5.77 8.38
C LEU A 161 5.95 4.54 8.46
N PHE A 162 6.94 4.44 7.58
CA PHE A 162 7.90 3.36 7.60
C PHE A 162 8.78 3.38 8.86
N ILE A 163 9.27 4.56 9.26
CA ILE A 163 10.06 4.74 10.48
C ILE A 163 9.23 4.41 11.72
N ILE A 164 7.99 4.90 11.77
CA ILE A 164 7.06 4.62 12.89
C ILE A 164 6.78 3.12 12.94
N GLY A 165 6.43 2.50 11.82
CA GLY A 165 6.10 1.08 11.74
C GLY A 165 7.25 0.18 12.21
N THR A 166 8.45 0.44 11.72
CA THR A 166 9.65 -0.32 12.12
C THR A 166 10.02 -0.11 13.59
N LYS A 167 9.84 1.10 14.14
CA LYS A 167 10.05 1.37 15.57
C LYS A 167 9.05 0.62 16.45
N ILE A 168 7.76 0.65 16.09
CA ILE A 168 6.71 -0.09 16.81
C ILE A 168 7.04 -1.59 16.79
N PHE A 169 7.33 -2.14 15.63
CA PHE A 169 7.67 -3.54 15.47
C PHE A 169 8.87 -3.94 16.35
N LYS A 170 9.97 -3.21 16.28
CA LYS A 170 11.18 -3.48 17.07
C LYS A 170 10.91 -3.40 18.57
N LYS A 171 10.08 -2.46 19.01
CA LYS A 171 9.72 -2.30 20.43
C LYS A 171 8.88 -3.45 20.95
N LEU A 172 7.95 -3.96 20.14
CA LEU A 172 7.02 -5.02 20.54
C LEU A 172 7.58 -6.43 20.32
N LYS A 173 8.54 -6.59 19.41
CA LYS A 173 9.15 -7.88 19.03
C LYS A 173 9.59 -8.77 20.21
N PRO A 174 10.25 -8.26 21.28
CA PRO A 174 10.68 -9.09 22.40
C PRO A 174 9.52 -9.79 23.13
N HIS A 175 8.32 -9.23 23.07
CA HIS A 175 7.15 -9.71 23.79
C HIS A 175 6.25 -10.65 22.95
N PHE A 176 6.56 -10.88 21.68
CA PHE A 176 5.71 -11.71 20.82
C PHE A 176 5.61 -13.16 21.28
N ALA A 177 6.72 -13.73 21.75
CA ALA A 177 6.74 -15.12 22.22
C ALA A 177 5.89 -15.36 23.47
N ASP A 178 5.67 -14.32 24.27
CA ASP A 178 4.89 -14.40 25.51
C ASP A 178 3.39 -14.34 25.26
N VAL A 179 2.96 -13.77 24.11
CA VAL A 179 1.54 -13.51 23.81
C VAL A 179 0.99 -14.46 22.73
N LEU A 180 1.81 -14.97 21.82
CA LEU A 180 1.43 -15.88 20.75
C LEU A 180 1.54 -17.34 21.20
#